data_097042daf09e153eab4a3d0382e8403e
#
_entry.id   097042daf09e153eab4a3d0382e8403e
#
_cell.length_a   1.000
_cell.length_b   1.000
_cell.length_c   1.000
_cell.angle_alpha   90.00
_cell.angle_beta   90.00
_cell.angle_gamma   90.00
#
_symmetry.space_group_name_H-M   'P 1'
#
loop_
_entity.id
_entity.type
_entity.pdbx_description
1 polymer ?
#
loop_
_entity_poly.entity_id
_entity_poly.type
_entity_poly.pdbx_seq_one_letter_code
_entity_poly.pdbx_strand_id
1 'polypeptide(L)'
;DIGAFTPFLFMLRDRERILDMFEMTCGARLLYNYMWVGGVSHDLPKGFVETAFQFLDYFEPQIEEYNKLLTYNKIFIERTADIGVLPQDVAISYGVSGPNLRASGVKWDLRRNDTYSIYEKFDFDVCIGDGGQGTLGDCWDRYYVRMLEIKESVKILRQALAQMPKDGDVHQALPKKIRPPKGSIYSRTETPRGDLGFYIESDGSPIPTRVKMRSPAFTALSVLGELAGGWMMSD
;
A
#
# COMPACT_ATOMS: atom_id res chain seq x y z
N ASP A 1 12.87 7.78 13.54
CA ASP A 1 14.08 7.19 14.11
C ASP A 1 15.27 8.15 14.06
N ILE A 2 15.41 8.92 12.98
CA ILE A 2 16.49 9.92 12.86
C ILE A 2 16.15 11.30 13.46
N GLY A 3 15.07 11.43 14.23
CA GLY A 3 14.67 12.65 14.94
C GLY A 3 13.92 13.69 14.11
N ALA A 4 13.48 13.37 12.90
CA ALA A 4 12.72 14.27 12.03
C ALA A 4 11.24 14.38 12.47
N PHE A 5 10.97 15.07 13.58
CA PHE A 5 9.61 15.20 14.12
C PHE A 5 8.69 16.06 13.26
N THR A 6 9.17 17.13 12.64
CA THR A 6 8.33 18.07 11.87
C THR A 6 7.64 17.38 10.69
N PRO A 7 8.35 16.67 9.79
CA PRO A 7 7.70 15.92 8.72
C PRO A 7 6.71 14.87 9.22
N PHE A 8 7.04 14.18 10.31
CA PHE A 8 6.16 13.20 10.93
C PHE A 8 4.83 13.81 11.39
N LEU A 9 4.89 14.94 12.11
CA LEU A 9 3.68 15.64 12.57
C LEU A 9 2.86 16.21 11.41
N PHE A 10 3.50 16.69 10.35
CA PHE A 10 2.79 17.18 9.16
C PHE A 10 2.07 16.03 8.45
N MET A 11 2.69 14.87 8.29
CA MET A 11 2.05 13.68 7.72
C MET A 11 0.87 13.22 8.57
N LEU A 12 0.96 13.27 9.91
CA LEU A 12 -0.16 12.98 10.79
C LEU A 12 -1.30 13.98 10.65
N ARG A 13 -0.98 15.30 10.57
CA ARG A 13 -1.99 16.34 10.31
C ARG A 13 -2.77 16.06 9.02
N ASP A 14 -2.07 15.69 7.96
CA ASP A 14 -2.72 15.44 6.66
C ASP A 14 -3.48 14.11 6.66
N ARG A 15 -3.00 13.13 7.43
CA ARG A 15 -3.72 11.88 7.65
C ARG A 15 -5.05 12.08 8.38
N GLU A 16 -5.19 13.08 9.24
CA GLU A 16 -6.45 13.39 9.92
C GLU A 16 -7.60 13.62 8.93
N ARG A 17 -7.34 14.30 7.81
CA ARG A 17 -8.35 14.52 6.76
C ARG A 17 -8.82 13.22 6.10
N ILE A 18 -7.93 12.22 5.98
CA ILE A 18 -8.30 10.87 5.51
C ILE A 18 -9.16 10.17 6.55
N LEU A 19 -8.84 10.32 7.84
CA LEU A 19 -9.63 9.74 8.92
C LEU A 19 -11.03 10.36 9.02
N ASP A 20 -11.16 11.64 8.74
CA ASP A 20 -12.48 12.31 8.64
C ASP A 20 -13.33 11.68 7.52
N MET A 21 -12.74 11.39 6.36
CA MET A 21 -13.43 10.68 5.26
C MET A 21 -13.81 9.24 5.64
N PHE A 22 -12.97 8.54 6.40
CA PHE A 22 -13.33 7.22 6.94
C PHE A 22 -14.48 7.29 7.94
N GLU A 23 -14.49 8.30 8.81
CA GLU A 23 -15.60 8.53 9.72
C GLU A 23 -16.92 8.84 8.97
N MET A 24 -16.85 9.64 7.91
CA MET A 24 -18.00 9.90 7.04
C MET A 24 -18.59 8.61 6.44
N THR A 25 -17.74 7.65 6.06
CA THR A 25 -18.18 6.41 5.38
C THR A 25 -18.49 5.27 6.33
N CYS A 26 -17.79 5.15 7.44
CA CYS A 26 -17.84 3.97 8.33
C CYS A 26 -18.31 4.30 9.75
N GLY A 27 -18.43 5.60 10.08
CA GLY A 27 -18.69 6.03 11.45
C GLY A 27 -17.53 5.82 12.42
N ALA A 28 -16.35 5.43 11.92
CA ALA A 28 -15.16 5.17 12.74
C ALA A 28 -13.88 5.61 12.03
N ARG A 29 -12.95 6.18 12.79
CA ARG A 29 -11.67 6.71 12.28
C ARG A 29 -10.60 5.63 12.11
N LEU A 30 -10.61 4.57 12.90
CA LEU A 30 -9.60 3.50 12.92
C LEU A 30 -10.18 2.10 12.73
N LEU A 31 -11.35 1.81 13.30
CA LEU A 31 -11.98 0.50 13.28
C LEU A 31 -13.04 0.44 12.16
N TYR A 32 -12.68 0.91 10.99
CA TYR A 32 -13.56 0.94 9.83
C TYR A 32 -13.72 -0.45 9.21
N ASN A 33 -14.97 -0.80 8.85
CA ASN A 33 -15.34 -2.01 8.15
C ASN A 33 -16.35 -1.65 7.05
N TYR A 34 -15.85 -1.32 5.88
CA TYR A 34 -16.64 -0.83 4.76
C TYR A 34 -16.79 -1.85 3.64
N MET A 35 -15.70 -2.54 3.29
CA MET A 35 -15.69 -3.57 2.24
C MET A 35 -16.11 -4.91 2.83
N TRP A 36 -17.22 -5.46 2.30
CA TRP A 36 -17.78 -6.72 2.73
C TRP A 36 -17.76 -7.75 1.61
N VAL A 37 -17.97 -9.02 1.94
CA VAL A 37 -18.23 -10.03 0.91
C VAL A 37 -19.54 -9.66 0.19
N GLY A 38 -19.45 -9.50 -1.12
CA GLY A 38 -20.58 -9.08 -1.97
C GLY A 38 -20.61 -7.58 -2.30
N GLY A 39 -19.72 -6.75 -1.75
CA GLY A 39 -19.66 -5.33 -2.06
C GLY A 39 -19.24 -4.45 -0.90
N VAL A 40 -19.92 -3.33 -0.69
CA VAL A 40 -19.68 -2.42 0.42
C VAL A 40 -20.89 -2.36 1.35
N SER A 41 -20.69 -1.92 2.59
CA SER A 41 -21.75 -1.91 3.62
C SER A 41 -22.92 -0.99 3.26
N HIS A 42 -22.66 0.11 2.62
CA HIS A 42 -23.62 1.12 2.17
C HIS A 42 -22.97 2.04 1.14
N ASP A 43 -23.78 2.83 0.47
CA ASP A 43 -23.30 3.79 -0.52
C ASP A 43 -22.52 4.95 0.12
N LEU A 44 -21.75 5.65 -0.68
CA LEU A 44 -21.02 6.82 -0.21
C LEU A 44 -21.96 7.92 0.28
N PRO A 45 -21.66 8.55 1.42
CA PRO A 45 -22.49 9.64 1.92
C PRO A 45 -22.43 10.85 0.99
N LYS A 46 -23.52 11.64 1.01
CA LYS A 46 -23.58 12.88 0.23
C LYS A 46 -22.43 13.81 0.57
N GLY A 47 -21.76 14.32 -0.44
CA GLY A 47 -20.62 15.24 -0.30
C GLY A 47 -19.25 14.54 -0.16
N PHE A 48 -19.21 13.21 -0.11
CA PHE A 48 -17.94 12.47 0.01
C PHE A 48 -17.03 12.72 -1.19
N VAL A 49 -17.54 12.63 -2.40
CA VAL A 49 -16.75 12.80 -3.64
C VAL A 49 -16.13 14.19 -3.71
N GLU A 50 -16.91 15.23 -3.38
CA GLU A 50 -16.43 16.61 -3.32
C GLU A 50 -15.34 16.80 -2.26
N THR A 51 -15.54 16.23 -1.06
CA THR A 51 -14.55 16.25 0.02
C THR A 51 -13.27 15.55 -0.39
N ALA A 52 -13.39 14.40 -1.08
CA ALA A 52 -12.23 13.66 -1.57
C ALA A 52 -11.42 14.45 -2.62
N PHE A 53 -12.08 15.11 -3.57
CA PHE A 53 -11.36 15.99 -4.52
C PHE A 53 -10.69 17.18 -3.81
N GLN A 54 -11.36 17.82 -2.87
CA GLN A 54 -10.77 18.91 -2.08
C GLN A 54 -9.55 18.43 -1.28
N PHE A 55 -9.61 17.22 -0.74
CA PHE A 55 -8.46 16.61 -0.09
C PHE A 55 -7.29 16.39 -1.07
N LEU A 56 -7.55 15.86 -2.25
CA LEU A 56 -6.50 15.62 -3.25
C LEU A 56 -5.85 16.93 -3.71
N ASP A 57 -6.63 17.97 -3.94
CA ASP A 57 -6.13 19.30 -4.33
C ASP A 57 -5.27 19.94 -3.22
N TYR A 58 -5.64 19.72 -1.96
CA TYR A 58 -4.84 20.12 -0.81
C TYR A 58 -3.57 19.31 -0.68
N PHE A 59 -3.64 17.99 -0.90
CA PHE A 59 -2.56 17.06 -0.56
C PHE A 59 -1.42 17.06 -1.58
N GLU A 60 -1.69 17.26 -2.87
CA GLU A 60 -0.64 17.27 -3.89
C GLU A 60 0.51 18.27 -3.60
N PRO A 61 0.25 19.53 -3.22
CA PRO A 61 1.32 20.45 -2.81
C PRO A 61 2.09 19.99 -1.56
N GLN A 62 1.43 19.25 -0.63
CA GLN A 62 2.10 18.76 0.57
C GLN A 62 3.18 17.72 0.26
N ILE A 63 3.02 16.94 -0.81
CA ILE A 63 4.04 15.97 -1.24
C ILE A 63 5.36 16.70 -1.57
N GLU A 64 5.28 17.86 -2.22
CA GLU A 64 6.47 18.64 -2.53
C GLU A 64 7.08 19.29 -1.27
N GLU A 65 6.26 19.65 -0.29
CA GLU A 65 6.73 20.09 1.02
C GLU A 65 7.50 18.98 1.76
N TYR A 66 7.00 17.76 1.74
CA TYR A 66 7.71 16.61 2.31
C TYR A 66 9.02 16.32 1.61
N ASN A 67 9.07 16.46 0.29
CA ASN A 67 10.32 16.31 -0.46
C ASN A 67 11.37 17.34 -0.04
N LYS A 68 10.97 18.59 0.17
CA LYS A 68 11.87 19.67 0.63
C LYS A 68 12.35 19.44 2.07
N LEU A 69 11.46 18.99 2.94
CA LEU A 69 11.76 18.84 4.37
C LEU A 69 12.57 17.60 4.68
N LEU A 70 12.33 16.49 3.96
CA LEU A 70 12.86 15.19 4.30
C LEU A 70 13.64 14.54 3.14
N THR A 71 13.02 14.31 1.99
CA THR A 71 13.59 13.49 0.90
C THR A 71 14.98 13.96 0.47
N TYR A 72 15.18 15.26 0.34
CA TYR A 72 16.44 15.87 -0.09
C TYR A 72 17.21 16.54 1.05
N ASN A 73 16.85 16.24 2.29
CA ASN A 73 17.59 16.70 3.46
C ASN A 73 18.92 15.96 3.56
N LYS A 74 20.02 16.68 3.66
CA LYS A 74 21.38 16.11 3.69
C LYS A 74 21.55 15.08 4.81
N ILE A 75 21.06 15.36 6.01
CA ILE A 75 21.16 14.45 7.15
C ILE A 75 20.38 13.16 6.87
N PHE A 76 19.17 13.27 6.27
CA PHE A 76 18.37 12.11 5.91
C PHE A 76 19.07 11.25 4.87
N ILE A 77 19.65 11.86 3.84
CA ILE A 77 20.40 11.16 2.80
C ILE A 77 21.62 10.44 3.42
N GLU A 78 22.44 11.12 4.21
CA GLU A 78 23.61 10.53 4.86
C GLU A 78 23.26 9.37 5.84
N ARG A 79 22.02 9.35 6.35
CA ARG A 79 21.54 8.29 7.26
C ARG A 79 20.79 7.17 6.56
N THR A 80 20.56 7.24 5.25
CA THR A 80 19.76 6.25 4.53
C THR A 80 20.37 5.78 3.22
N ALA A 81 21.18 6.60 2.56
CA ALA A 81 21.91 6.22 1.36
C ALA A 81 23.04 5.23 1.68
N ASP A 82 23.24 4.25 0.81
CA ASP A 82 24.21 3.17 0.92
C ASP A 82 24.03 2.24 2.14
N ILE A 83 22.97 2.42 2.93
CA ILE A 83 22.68 1.64 4.14
C ILE A 83 21.66 0.56 3.84
N GLY A 84 21.95 -0.69 4.31
CA GLY A 84 21.03 -1.81 4.20
C GLY A 84 20.62 -2.10 2.76
N VAL A 85 21.58 -2.16 1.86
CA VAL A 85 21.35 -2.43 0.43
C VAL A 85 20.76 -3.83 0.26
N LEU A 86 19.60 -3.92 -0.40
CA LEU A 86 18.93 -5.17 -0.74
C LEU A 86 19.14 -5.47 -2.24
N PRO A 87 20.06 -6.40 -2.58
CA PRO A 87 20.27 -6.79 -3.97
C PRO A 87 19.02 -7.44 -4.57
N GLN A 88 18.83 -7.27 -5.87
CA GLN A 88 17.65 -7.75 -6.60
C GLN A 88 17.47 -9.27 -6.49
N ASP A 89 18.53 -10.04 -6.64
CA ASP A 89 18.54 -11.50 -6.57
C ASP A 89 18.17 -12.00 -5.17
N VAL A 90 18.69 -11.35 -4.14
CA VAL A 90 18.35 -11.64 -2.73
C VAL A 90 16.86 -11.30 -2.48
N ALA A 91 16.41 -10.13 -2.92
CA ALA A 91 15.00 -9.75 -2.78
C ALA A 91 14.05 -10.77 -3.40
N ILE A 92 14.37 -11.26 -4.61
CA ILE A 92 13.58 -12.28 -5.31
C ILE A 92 13.66 -13.63 -4.59
N SER A 93 14.84 -14.07 -4.15
CA SER A 93 15.03 -15.38 -3.50
C SER A 93 14.26 -15.48 -2.17
N TYR A 94 14.19 -14.40 -1.41
CA TYR A 94 13.39 -14.31 -0.18
C TYR A 94 11.89 -14.08 -0.43
N GLY A 95 11.49 -13.85 -1.69
CA GLY A 95 10.10 -13.54 -2.05
C GLY A 95 9.62 -12.19 -1.54
N VAL A 96 10.52 -11.21 -1.40
CA VAL A 96 10.15 -9.83 -1.06
C VAL A 96 9.23 -9.27 -2.13
N SER A 97 8.30 -8.42 -1.76
CA SER A 97 7.31 -7.82 -2.66
C SER A 97 7.04 -6.35 -2.30
N GLY A 98 6.27 -5.67 -3.15
CA GLY A 98 5.87 -4.30 -2.93
C GLY A 98 7.00 -3.28 -3.03
N PRO A 99 6.92 -2.16 -2.29
CA PRO A 99 7.90 -1.08 -2.38
C PRO A 99 9.34 -1.53 -2.08
N ASN A 100 9.53 -2.52 -1.20
CA ASN A 100 10.86 -3.04 -0.88
C ASN A 100 11.50 -3.76 -2.07
N LEU A 101 10.72 -4.55 -2.83
CA LEU A 101 11.18 -5.19 -4.05
C LEU A 101 11.41 -4.18 -5.16
N ARG A 102 10.48 -3.24 -5.32
CA ARG A 102 10.59 -2.18 -6.34
C ARG A 102 11.77 -1.25 -6.08
N ALA A 103 12.11 -1.00 -4.83
CA ALA A 103 13.32 -0.25 -4.46
C ALA A 103 14.61 -0.93 -4.95
N SER A 104 14.63 -2.26 -5.05
CA SER A 104 15.74 -3.02 -5.63
C SER A 104 15.72 -3.07 -7.18
N GLY A 105 14.93 -2.20 -7.84
CA GLY A 105 14.87 -2.07 -9.30
C GLY A 105 13.98 -3.09 -9.99
N VAL A 106 13.22 -3.92 -9.28
CA VAL A 106 12.30 -4.91 -9.88
C VAL A 106 10.95 -4.28 -10.18
N LYS A 107 10.60 -4.17 -11.44
CA LYS A 107 9.31 -3.62 -11.89
C LYS A 107 8.19 -4.66 -11.73
N TRP A 108 7.75 -4.89 -10.51
CA TRP A 108 6.68 -5.82 -10.17
C TRP A 108 5.62 -5.18 -9.29
N ASP A 109 4.36 -5.22 -9.75
CA ASP A 109 3.19 -4.75 -9.01
C ASP A 109 1.98 -5.58 -9.42
N LEU A 110 1.26 -6.17 -8.44
CA LEU A 110 0.10 -7.03 -8.71
C LEU A 110 -1.01 -6.30 -9.46
N ARG A 111 -1.17 -5.01 -9.23
CA ARG A 111 -2.17 -4.17 -9.92
C ARG A 111 -1.94 -4.10 -11.43
N ARG A 112 -0.71 -4.43 -11.90
CA ARG A 112 -0.32 -4.49 -13.32
C ARG A 112 -0.03 -5.90 -13.82
N ASN A 113 0.70 -6.70 -13.03
CA ASN A 113 1.20 -8.01 -13.48
C ASN A 113 0.22 -9.15 -13.24
N ASP A 114 -0.68 -9.01 -12.25
CA ASP A 114 -1.74 -9.97 -11.92
C ASP A 114 -3.00 -9.19 -11.54
N THR A 115 -3.49 -8.43 -12.52
CA THR A 115 -4.50 -7.39 -12.35
C THR A 115 -5.79 -7.93 -11.73
N TYR A 116 -6.31 -7.23 -10.77
CA TYR A 116 -7.56 -7.54 -10.08
C TYR A 116 -8.43 -6.28 -9.95
N SER A 117 -9.73 -6.47 -9.63
CA SER A 117 -10.70 -5.38 -9.54
C SER A 117 -10.77 -4.58 -10.85
N ILE A 118 -10.67 -3.27 -10.79
CA ILE A 118 -10.73 -2.36 -11.95
C ILE A 118 -9.40 -1.67 -12.25
N TYR A 119 -8.27 -2.14 -11.70
CA TYR A 119 -6.97 -1.50 -11.89
C TYR A 119 -6.52 -1.44 -13.35
N GLU A 120 -7.00 -2.34 -14.21
CA GLU A 120 -6.76 -2.30 -15.66
C GLU A 120 -7.26 -1.02 -16.34
N LYS A 121 -8.28 -0.35 -15.73
CA LYS A 121 -8.88 0.88 -16.26
C LYS A 121 -8.16 2.15 -15.84
N PHE A 122 -7.21 2.06 -14.92
CA PHE A 122 -6.48 3.20 -14.40
C PHE A 122 -5.12 3.34 -15.07
N ASP A 123 -4.78 4.58 -15.39
CA ASP A 123 -3.45 4.94 -15.84
C ASP A 123 -2.59 5.31 -14.62
N PHE A 124 -1.53 4.55 -14.37
CA PHE A 124 -0.53 4.80 -13.33
C PHE A 124 0.77 4.06 -13.66
N ASP A 125 1.87 4.53 -13.13
CA ASP A 125 3.18 3.93 -13.32
C ASP A 125 3.59 3.04 -12.13
N VAL A 126 4.38 2.01 -12.41
CA VAL A 126 5.03 1.21 -11.38
C VAL A 126 6.36 1.88 -11.04
N CYS A 127 6.42 2.50 -9.85
CA CYS A 127 7.60 3.17 -9.36
C CYS A 127 8.68 2.16 -8.96
N ILE A 128 9.93 2.42 -9.35
CA ILE A 128 11.09 1.60 -8.99
C ILE A 128 12.21 2.48 -8.43
N GLY A 129 13.10 1.90 -7.63
CA GLY A 129 14.35 2.54 -7.21
C GLY A 129 15.30 2.71 -8.39
N ASP A 130 16.10 3.74 -8.33
CA ASP A 130 17.08 4.11 -9.37
C ASP A 130 18.49 4.37 -8.81
N GLY A 131 18.68 4.26 -7.48
CA GLY A 131 19.95 4.56 -6.82
C GLY A 131 20.30 6.04 -6.83
N GLY A 132 19.30 6.93 -6.89
CA GLY A 132 19.49 8.37 -7.14
C GLY A 132 20.34 9.12 -6.11
N GLN A 133 20.45 8.62 -4.87
CA GLN A 133 21.25 9.23 -3.80
C GLN A 133 22.33 8.29 -3.24
N GLY A 134 22.30 7.01 -3.63
CA GLY A 134 23.24 5.99 -3.14
C GLY A 134 23.20 4.73 -4.00
N THR A 135 23.31 3.57 -3.37
CA THR A 135 23.26 2.28 -4.05
C THR A 135 21.83 1.80 -4.23
N LEU A 136 21.50 1.32 -5.44
CA LEU A 136 20.18 0.77 -5.75
C LEU A 136 19.77 -0.29 -4.71
N GLY A 137 18.57 -0.10 -4.12
CA GLY A 137 18.02 -1.00 -3.12
C GLY A 137 18.38 -0.66 -1.67
N ASP A 138 18.98 0.49 -1.41
CA ASP A 138 19.28 0.99 -0.06
C ASP A 138 18.02 1.48 0.70
N CYS A 139 18.22 1.97 1.91
CA CYS A 139 17.14 2.53 2.73
C CYS A 139 16.51 3.77 2.10
N TRP A 140 17.31 4.61 1.40
CA TRP A 140 16.80 5.80 0.74
C TRP A 140 15.86 5.43 -0.40
N ASP A 141 16.22 4.49 -1.27
CA ASP A 141 15.37 3.99 -2.34
C ASP A 141 14.05 3.39 -1.81
N ARG A 142 14.11 2.61 -0.71
CA ARG A 142 12.89 2.06 -0.08
C ARG A 142 11.96 3.13 0.46
N TYR A 143 12.49 4.25 0.92
CA TYR A 143 11.69 5.41 1.28
C TYR A 143 11.18 6.13 0.02
N TYR A 144 12.05 6.42 -0.93
CA TYR A 144 11.76 7.25 -2.09
C TYR A 144 10.68 6.63 -3.00
N VAL A 145 10.75 5.32 -3.25
CA VAL A 145 9.70 4.60 -3.99
C VAL A 145 8.33 4.84 -3.37
N ARG A 146 8.21 4.86 -2.04
CA ARG A 146 6.93 5.16 -1.37
C ARG A 146 6.46 6.59 -1.60
N MET A 147 7.38 7.54 -1.68
CA MET A 147 7.03 8.93 -2.01
C MET A 147 6.52 9.05 -3.45
N LEU A 148 7.13 8.32 -4.39
CA LEU A 148 6.64 8.25 -5.77
C LEU A 148 5.26 7.57 -5.84
N GLU A 149 5.06 6.49 -5.11
CA GLU A 149 3.78 5.76 -5.05
C GLU A 149 2.64 6.59 -4.47
N ILE A 150 2.92 7.56 -3.61
CA ILE A 150 1.90 8.52 -3.13
C ILE A 150 1.34 9.33 -4.31
N LYS A 151 2.20 9.81 -5.22
CA LYS A 151 1.78 10.55 -6.42
C LYS A 151 0.91 9.68 -7.33
N GLU A 152 1.31 8.44 -7.57
CA GLU A 152 0.50 7.49 -8.36
C GLU A 152 -0.82 7.13 -7.66
N SER A 153 -0.83 7.06 -6.33
CA SER A 153 -2.06 6.84 -5.56
C SER A 153 -3.04 8.00 -5.72
N VAL A 154 -2.57 9.25 -5.70
CA VAL A 154 -3.39 10.44 -5.99
C VAL A 154 -3.97 10.36 -7.40
N LYS A 155 -3.15 9.99 -8.39
CA LYS A 155 -3.56 9.83 -9.80
C LYS A 155 -4.66 8.76 -9.94
N ILE A 156 -4.51 7.61 -9.28
CA ILE A 156 -5.53 6.55 -9.25
C ILE A 156 -6.81 7.03 -8.59
N LEU A 157 -6.72 7.70 -7.44
CA LEU A 157 -7.90 8.20 -6.72
C LEU A 157 -8.69 9.22 -7.55
N ARG A 158 -8.02 10.14 -8.24
CA ARG A 158 -8.71 11.10 -9.15
C ARG A 158 -9.47 10.38 -10.26
N GLN A 159 -8.85 9.37 -10.86
CA GLN A 159 -9.50 8.57 -11.91
C GLN A 159 -10.67 7.75 -11.36
N ALA A 160 -10.51 7.14 -10.18
CA ALA A 160 -11.56 6.36 -9.53
C ALA A 160 -12.79 7.23 -9.21
N LEU A 161 -12.58 8.40 -8.61
CA LEU A 161 -13.65 9.34 -8.29
C LEU A 161 -14.37 9.87 -9.54
N ALA A 162 -13.60 10.16 -10.61
CA ALA A 162 -14.18 10.65 -11.87
C ALA A 162 -14.98 9.58 -12.64
N GLN A 163 -14.60 8.30 -12.52
CA GLN A 163 -15.22 7.17 -13.20
C GLN A 163 -16.28 6.47 -12.35
N MET A 164 -16.52 6.95 -11.13
CA MET A 164 -17.48 6.33 -10.21
C MET A 164 -18.89 6.33 -10.78
N PRO A 165 -19.58 5.18 -10.83
CA PRO A 165 -20.99 5.13 -11.21
C PRO A 165 -21.85 5.99 -10.29
N LYS A 166 -22.84 6.66 -10.84
CA LYS A 166 -23.78 7.51 -10.07
C LYS A 166 -24.91 6.72 -9.42
N ASP A 167 -25.23 5.58 -10.00
CA ASP A 167 -26.32 4.71 -9.60
C ASP A 167 -25.91 3.24 -9.70
N GLY A 168 -26.52 2.38 -8.92
CA GLY A 168 -26.33 0.93 -8.94
C GLY A 168 -26.37 0.31 -7.55
N ASP A 169 -26.48 -1.02 -7.52
CA ASP A 169 -26.43 -1.78 -6.28
C ASP A 169 -24.99 -1.81 -5.74
N VAL A 170 -24.81 -1.39 -4.50
CA VAL A 170 -23.52 -1.34 -3.84
C VAL A 170 -23.18 -2.63 -3.10
N HIS A 171 -24.17 -3.52 -2.94
CA HIS A 171 -24.03 -4.77 -2.22
C HIS A 171 -24.94 -5.87 -2.79
N GLN A 172 -24.37 -7.02 -3.07
CA GLN A 172 -25.12 -8.21 -3.48
C GLN A 172 -25.69 -8.93 -2.25
N ALA A 173 -26.99 -9.26 -2.27
CA ALA A 173 -27.59 -10.07 -1.21
C ALA A 173 -26.95 -11.45 -1.15
N LEU A 174 -26.42 -11.81 0.01
CA LEU A 174 -25.80 -13.10 0.26
C LEU A 174 -26.64 -13.97 1.19
N PRO A 175 -26.54 -15.30 1.08
CA PRO A 175 -27.21 -16.19 2.03
C PRO A 175 -26.62 -15.99 3.44
N LYS A 176 -27.48 -16.08 4.47
CA LYS A 176 -27.08 -15.93 5.88
C LYS A 176 -25.94 -16.88 6.32
N LYS A 177 -25.82 -18.03 5.65
CA LYS A 177 -24.74 -19.01 5.87
C LYS A 177 -24.04 -19.25 4.55
N ILE A 178 -22.80 -18.81 4.46
CA ILE A 178 -21.92 -19.09 3.33
C ILE A 178 -21.31 -20.47 3.52
N ARG A 179 -21.45 -21.33 2.51
CA ARG A 179 -20.78 -22.63 2.42
C ARG A 179 -19.96 -22.64 1.14
N PRO A 180 -18.64 -22.42 1.24
CA PRO A 180 -17.78 -22.46 0.07
C PRO A 180 -17.80 -23.86 -0.55
N PRO A 181 -17.66 -24.01 -1.87
CA PRO A 181 -17.50 -25.31 -2.49
C PRO A 181 -16.25 -26.02 -1.97
N LYS A 182 -16.22 -27.36 -2.04
CA LYS A 182 -15.03 -28.14 -1.74
C LYS A 182 -13.93 -27.80 -2.74
N GLY A 183 -12.74 -27.50 -2.25
CA GLY A 183 -11.57 -27.15 -3.06
C GLY A 183 -10.62 -26.23 -2.35
N SER A 184 -9.62 -25.75 -3.06
CA SER A 184 -8.66 -24.76 -2.57
C SER A 184 -8.58 -23.56 -3.50
N ILE A 185 -8.33 -22.40 -2.92
CA ILE A 185 -8.13 -21.16 -3.65
C ILE A 185 -6.97 -20.38 -3.05
N TYR A 186 -6.19 -19.72 -3.91
CA TYR A 186 -5.24 -18.71 -3.53
C TYR A 186 -5.64 -17.37 -4.18
N SER A 187 -5.79 -16.35 -3.36
CA SER A 187 -6.09 -15.00 -3.81
C SER A 187 -5.11 -14.02 -3.18
N ARG A 188 -4.73 -12.99 -3.91
CA ARG A 188 -3.76 -11.98 -3.45
C ARG A 188 -4.11 -10.59 -3.94
N THR A 189 -3.65 -9.60 -3.19
CA THR A 189 -3.84 -8.17 -3.50
C THR A 189 -2.57 -7.39 -3.18
N GLU A 190 -2.33 -6.32 -3.91
CA GLU A 190 -1.27 -5.37 -3.58
C GLU A 190 -1.72 -4.51 -2.41
N THR A 191 -0.99 -4.58 -1.30
CA THR A 191 -1.16 -3.67 -0.16
C THR A 191 -0.04 -2.63 -0.16
N PRO A 192 -0.11 -1.56 0.68
CA PRO A 192 0.99 -0.59 0.78
C PRO A 192 2.35 -1.18 1.13
N ARG A 193 2.38 -2.41 1.68
CA ARG A 193 3.61 -3.13 2.02
C ARG A 193 3.99 -4.20 1.00
N GLY A 194 3.12 -4.49 0.03
CA GLY A 194 3.32 -5.48 -1.02
C GLY A 194 2.23 -6.54 -1.08
N ASP A 195 2.56 -7.70 -1.61
CA ASP A 195 1.66 -8.82 -1.89
C ASP A 195 1.10 -9.46 -0.62
N LEU A 196 -0.18 -9.23 -0.32
CA LEU A 196 -0.94 -9.92 0.71
C LEU A 196 -1.75 -11.06 0.07
N GLY A 197 -1.45 -12.29 0.45
CA GLY A 197 -2.09 -13.48 -0.09
C GLY A 197 -2.84 -14.29 0.95
N PHE A 198 -3.94 -14.91 0.53
CA PHE A 198 -4.72 -15.86 1.32
C PHE A 198 -4.86 -17.17 0.54
N TYR A 199 -4.37 -18.25 1.12
CA TYR A 199 -4.68 -19.61 0.69
C TYR A 199 -5.75 -20.19 1.61
N ILE A 200 -6.85 -20.64 1.02
CA ILE A 200 -8.00 -21.19 1.76
C ILE A 200 -8.33 -22.56 1.18
N GLU A 201 -8.51 -23.55 2.06
CA GLU A 201 -8.97 -24.89 1.74
C GLU A 201 -10.32 -25.15 2.39
N SER A 202 -11.28 -25.63 1.62
CA SER A 202 -12.66 -25.90 2.05
C SER A 202 -13.04 -27.35 1.75
N ASP A 203 -13.72 -27.98 2.70
CA ASP A 203 -14.37 -29.29 2.53
C ASP A 203 -15.86 -29.16 2.17
N GLY A 204 -16.37 -27.94 2.03
CA GLY A 204 -17.78 -27.61 1.81
C GLY A 204 -18.53 -27.25 3.10
N SER A 205 -17.88 -27.29 4.25
CA SER A 205 -18.43 -26.80 5.51
C SER A 205 -18.34 -25.27 5.63
N PRO A 206 -19.05 -24.64 6.57
CA PRO A 206 -18.94 -23.20 6.81
C PRO A 206 -17.57 -22.77 7.38
N ILE A 207 -16.80 -23.69 7.89
CA ILE A 207 -15.48 -23.45 8.51
C ILE A 207 -14.42 -23.98 7.55
N PRO A 208 -13.44 -23.17 7.13
CA PRO A 208 -12.36 -23.64 6.27
C PRO A 208 -11.49 -24.69 6.99
N THR A 209 -11.08 -25.74 6.26
CA THR A 209 -10.17 -26.77 6.79
C THR A 209 -8.77 -26.20 7.05
N ARG A 210 -8.35 -25.26 6.21
CA ARG A 210 -7.05 -24.59 6.34
C ARG A 210 -7.10 -23.17 5.80
N VAL A 211 -6.47 -22.25 6.52
CA VAL A 211 -6.21 -20.89 6.06
C VAL A 211 -4.72 -20.59 6.27
N LYS A 212 -4.06 -20.10 5.24
CA LYS A 212 -2.69 -19.59 5.33
C LYS A 212 -2.66 -18.17 4.76
N MET A 213 -2.13 -17.24 5.55
CA MET A 213 -1.91 -15.86 5.15
C MET A 213 -0.44 -15.66 4.78
N ARG A 214 -0.19 -15.05 3.64
CA ARG A 214 1.11 -14.54 3.26
C ARG A 214 1.14 -13.04 3.52
N SER A 215 1.93 -12.62 4.50
CA SER A 215 2.11 -11.20 4.82
C SER A 215 3.37 -10.66 4.14
N PRO A 216 3.30 -9.55 3.38
CA PRO A 216 4.47 -8.95 2.76
C PRO A 216 5.47 -8.42 3.78
N ALA A 217 5.00 -7.95 4.94
CA ALA A 217 5.86 -7.48 6.02
C ALA A 217 6.70 -8.62 6.62
N PHE A 218 6.10 -9.81 6.77
CA PHE A 218 6.81 -10.99 7.30
C PHE A 218 7.93 -11.43 6.36
N THR A 219 7.66 -11.43 5.06
CA THR A 219 8.65 -11.75 4.03
C THR A 219 9.79 -10.71 4.00
N ALA A 220 9.45 -9.42 4.12
CA ALA A 220 10.47 -8.37 4.18
C ALA A 220 11.33 -8.47 5.45
N LEU A 221 10.74 -8.85 6.58
CA LEU A 221 11.51 -9.06 7.82
C LEU A 221 12.42 -10.30 7.77
N SER A 222 12.09 -11.31 6.98
CA SER A 222 12.93 -12.51 6.87
C SER A 222 14.31 -12.24 6.23
N VAL A 223 14.43 -11.15 5.46
CA VAL A 223 15.71 -10.76 4.84
C VAL A 223 16.57 -9.89 5.75
N LEU A 224 16.06 -9.50 6.92
CA LEU A 224 16.76 -8.57 7.82
C LEU A 224 18.13 -9.09 8.26
N GLY A 225 18.27 -10.41 8.44
CA GLY A 225 19.56 -11.03 8.79
C GLY A 225 20.67 -10.77 7.77
N GLU A 226 20.32 -10.71 6.48
CA GLU A 226 21.27 -10.40 5.40
C GLU A 226 21.60 -8.89 5.37
N LEU A 227 20.61 -8.03 5.65
CA LEU A 227 20.75 -6.58 5.54
C LEU A 227 21.45 -5.96 6.75
N ALA A 228 21.26 -6.50 7.95
CA ALA A 228 21.72 -5.90 9.19
C ALA A 228 23.20 -6.22 9.52
N GLY A 229 23.81 -7.19 8.82
CA GLY A 229 25.19 -7.59 9.07
C GLY A 229 26.18 -6.45 8.82
N GLY A 230 26.96 -6.07 9.86
CA GLY A 230 27.99 -5.03 9.74
C GLY A 230 27.51 -3.60 9.96
N TRP A 231 26.22 -3.38 10.18
CA TRP A 231 25.63 -2.07 10.46
C TRP A 231 25.39 -1.84 11.95
N MET A 232 25.20 -0.58 12.34
CA MET A 232 24.81 -0.25 13.70
C MET A 232 23.31 -0.54 13.91
N MET A 233 22.91 -0.83 15.15
CA MET A 233 21.51 -1.06 15.49
C MET A 233 20.62 0.18 15.19
N SER A 234 21.22 1.37 15.11
CA SER A 234 20.53 2.63 14.77
C SER A 234 20.32 2.84 13.27
N ASP A 235 20.98 2.05 12.42
CA ASP A 235 20.87 2.11 10.96
C ASP A 235 19.75 1.22 10.44
#